data_4866eb7f994db689b3a80cc0095f18e5
#
_entry.id   4866eb7f994db689b3a80cc0095f18e5
#
_cell.length_a   1.000
_cell.length_b   1.000
_cell.length_c   1.000
_cell.angle_alpha   90.00
_cell.angle_beta   90.00
_cell.angle_gamma   90.00
#
_symmetry.space_group_name_H-M   'P 1'
#
loop_
_entity.id
_entity.type
_entity.pdbx_description
1 polymer ?
#
loop_
_entity_poly.entity_id
_entity_poly.type
_entity_poly.pdbx_seq_one_letter_code
_entity_poly.pdbx_strand_id
1 'polypeptide(L)'
;MEYLTMTIREQKNIALIAHDGKKQEMLQWCIENRKILKKHHLCGTGTTARMITEQAGLSVKGYNSGPLGGDQQVGAKIVEGQIDMVIFFSDPLTAQP
;
A
#
# COMPACT_ATOMS: atom_id res chain seq x y z
N MET A 1 -2.87 20.92 11.60
CA MET A 1 -1.83 20.56 12.57
C MET A 1 -0.47 20.57 11.89
N GLU A 2 0.49 21.20 12.52
CA GLU A 2 1.78 21.43 11.88
C GLU A 2 2.53 20.15 11.54
N TYR A 3 2.54 19.17 12.45
CA TYR A 3 3.29 17.97 12.20
C TYR A 3 2.70 17.15 11.05
N LEU A 4 1.38 17.18 10.86
CA LEU A 4 0.75 16.52 9.73
C LEU A 4 1.14 17.19 8.42
N THR A 5 1.21 18.53 8.42
CA THR A 5 1.64 19.27 7.26
C THR A 5 3.08 18.91 6.88
N MET A 6 3.96 18.80 7.86
CA MET A 6 5.35 18.39 7.63
C MET A 6 5.42 16.97 7.09
N THR A 7 4.65 16.05 7.66
CA THR A 7 4.62 14.66 7.21
C THR A 7 4.14 14.56 5.77
N ILE A 8 3.13 15.34 5.42
CA ILE A 8 2.58 15.34 4.05
C ILE A 8 3.60 15.89 3.05
N ARG A 9 4.42 16.87 3.45
CA ARG A 9 5.41 17.47 2.57
C ARG A 9 6.56 16.53 2.26
N GLU A 10 6.92 15.66 3.20
CA GLU A 10 7.99 14.71 2.95
C GLU A 10 7.48 13.54 2.11
N GLN A 11 8.26 13.20 1.08
CA GLN A 11 7.94 12.06 0.26
C GLN A 11 8.24 10.79 1.04
N LYS A 12 7.25 9.92 1.16
CA LYS A 12 7.34 8.68 1.91
C LYS A 12 7.30 7.47 0.99
N ASN A 13 7.85 6.37 1.48
CA ASN A 13 7.71 5.07 0.84
C ASN A 13 6.59 4.33 1.57
N ILE A 14 5.46 4.15 0.90
CA ILE A 14 4.24 3.63 1.51
C ILE A 14 3.90 2.28 0.90
N ALA A 15 3.70 1.28 1.76
CA ALA A 15 3.23 -0.03 1.32
C ALA A 15 1.71 -0.11 1.49
N LEU A 16 1.04 -0.57 0.44
CA LEU A 16 -0.41 -0.75 0.41
C LEU A 16 -0.71 -2.24 0.42
N ILE A 17 -1.35 -2.70 1.47
CA ILE A 17 -1.66 -4.12 1.66
C ILE A 17 -3.14 -4.28 1.96
N ALA A 18 -3.78 -5.27 1.35
CA ALA A 18 -5.19 -5.55 1.62
C ALA A 18 -5.45 -7.05 1.56
N HIS A 19 -6.26 -7.55 2.49
CA HIS A 19 -6.85 -8.88 2.36
C HIS A 19 -7.75 -8.91 1.13
N ASP A 20 -7.94 -10.09 0.55
CA ASP A 20 -8.72 -10.22 -0.68
C ASP A 20 -10.11 -9.61 -0.55
N GLY A 21 -10.78 -9.81 0.58
CA GLY A 21 -12.10 -9.24 0.83
C GLY A 21 -12.12 -7.73 1.02
N LYS A 22 -10.96 -7.10 1.10
CA LYS A 22 -10.84 -5.66 1.32
C LYS A 22 -10.22 -4.91 0.15
N LYS A 23 -9.90 -5.60 -0.94
CA LYS A 23 -9.23 -4.97 -2.07
C LYS A 23 -10.06 -3.88 -2.72
N GLN A 24 -11.37 -4.08 -2.83
CA GLN A 24 -12.23 -3.06 -3.41
C GLN A 24 -12.34 -1.82 -2.53
N GLU A 25 -12.36 -1.99 -1.22
CA GLU A 25 -12.35 -0.85 -0.31
C GLU A 25 -11.05 -0.08 -0.40
N MET A 26 -9.91 -0.78 -0.48
CA MET A 26 -8.63 -0.12 -0.66
C MET A 26 -8.57 0.62 -1.99
N LEU A 27 -9.07 0.02 -3.06
CA LEU A 27 -9.11 0.68 -4.36
C LEU A 27 -9.89 1.98 -4.29
N GLN A 28 -11.08 1.95 -3.69
CA GLN A 28 -11.91 3.14 -3.55
C GLN A 28 -11.19 4.21 -2.73
N TRP A 29 -10.56 3.80 -1.62
CA TRP A 29 -9.79 4.71 -0.79
C TRP A 29 -8.64 5.34 -1.57
N CYS A 30 -7.94 4.57 -2.38
CA CYS A 30 -6.85 5.08 -3.21
C CYS A 30 -7.34 6.09 -4.23
N ILE A 31 -8.50 5.84 -4.84
CA ILE A 31 -9.10 6.78 -5.80
C ILE A 31 -9.42 8.09 -5.11
N GLU A 32 -10.02 8.02 -3.93
CA GLU A 32 -10.41 9.22 -3.17
C GLU A 32 -9.20 10.02 -2.69
N ASN A 33 -8.08 9.35 -2.45
CA ASN A 33 -6.88 10.00 -1.94
C ASN A 33 -5.76 10.08 -2.97
N ARG A 34 -6.09 9.97 -4.24
CA ARG A 34 -5.10 9.91 -5.30
C ARG A 34 -4.16 11.12 -5.33
N LYS A 35 -4.68 12.32 -5.09
CA LYS A 35 -3.85 13.53 -5.10
C LYS A 35 -2.76 13.51 -4.04
N ILE A 36 -3.05 12.92 -2.89
CA ILE A 36 -2.08 12.80 -1.81
C ILE A 36 -1.11 11.66 -2.12
N LEU A 37 -1.64 10.51 -2.51
CA LEU A 37 -0.84 9.31 -2.71
C LEU A 37 0.17 9.47 -3.84
N LYS A 38 -0.19 10.18 -4.90
CA LYS A 38 0.74 10.33 -6.04
C LYS A 38 1.99 11.13 -5.70
N LYS A 39 2.04 11.79 -4.55
CA LYS A 39 3.21 12.51 -4.09
C LYS A 39 4.22 11.61 -3.40
N HIS A 40 3.86 10.36 -3.17
CA HIS A 40 4.69 9.40 -2.45
C HIS A 40 5.08 8.23 -3.35
N HIS A 41 6.08 7.48 -2.90
CA HIS A 41 6.44 6.22 -3.56
C HIS A 41 5.57 5.11 -2.99
N LEU A 42 4.83 4.42 -3.86
CA LEU A 42 3.89 3.39 -3.45
C LEU A 42 4.38 2.02 -3.86
N CYS A 43 4.15 1.05 -3.00
CA CYS A 43 4.43 -0.35 -3.31
C CYS A 43 3.35 -1.24 -2.68
N GLY A 44 3.34 -2.50 -3.08
CA GLY A 44 2.39 -3.47 -2.54
C GLY A 44 2.66 -4.85 -3.11
N THR A 45 1.87 -5.84 -2.68
CA THR A 45 1.96 -7.15 -3.30
C THR A 45 1.47 -7.05 -4.74
N GLY A 46 1.92 -7.99 -5.60
CA GLY A 46 1.74 -7.86 -7.03
C GLY A 46 0.30 -7.65 -7.49
N THR A 47 -0.64 -8.41 -6.93
CA THR A 47 -2.05 -8.29 -7.33
C THR A 47 -2.65 -6.96 -6.90
N THR A 48 -2.36 -6.52 -5.68
CA THR A 48 -2.85 -5.24 -5.18
C THR A 48 -2.24 -4.08 -5.96
N ALA A 49 -0.93 -4.13 -6.20
CA ALA A 49 -0.23 -3.09 -6.95
C ALA A 49 -0.79 -2.94 -8.36
N ARG A 50 -1.03 -4.07 -9.04
CA ARG A 50 -1.60 -4.05 -10.39
C ARG A 50 -2.99 -3.43 -10.40
N MET A 51 -3.85 -3.84 -9.48
CA MET A 51 -5.20 -3.33 -9.39
C MET A 51 -5.21 -1.81 -9.21
N ILE A 52 -4.41 -1.31 -8.28
CA ILE A 52 -4.38 0.12 -7.99
C ILE A 52 -3.78 0.89 -9.17
N THR A 53 -2.72 0.37 -9.78
CA THR A 53 -2.10 1.02 -10.94
C THR A 53 -3.10 1.13 -12.09
N GLU A 54 -3.82 0.06 -12.40
CA GLU A 54 -4.73 0.03 -13.53
C GLU A 54 -6.02 0.82 -13.28
N GLN A 55 -6.55 0.77 -12.06
CA GLN A 55 -7.89 1.30 -11.78
C GLN A 55 -7.89 2.63 -11.03
N ALA A 56 -6.85 2.96 -10.30
CA ALA A 56 -6.77 4.24 -9.59
C ALA A 56 -5.82 5.22 -10.28
N GLY A 57 -5.08 4.79 -11.28
CA GLY A 57 -4.16 5.67 -12.00
C GLY A 57 -2.95 6.09 -11.18
N LEU A 58 -2.53 5.25 -10.23
CA LEU A 58 -1.35 5.48 -9.41
C LEU A 58 -0.23 4.55 -9.83
N SER A 59 1.01 5.01 -9.72
CA SER A 59 2.17 4.16 -9.99
C SER A 59 2.52 3.42 -8.71
N VAL A 60 2.28 2.11 -8.69
CA VAL A 60 2.54 1.28 -7.50
C VAL A 60 3.48 0.16 -7.89
N LYS A 61 4.63 0.11 -7.22
CA LYS A 61 5.61 -0.95 -7.45
C LYS A 61 5.07 -2.26 -6.86
N GLY A 62 5.04 -3.32 -7.68
CA GLY A 62 4.56 -4.62 -7.25
C GLY A 62 5.67 -5.52 -6.77
N TYR A 63 5.45 -6.19 -5.63
CA TYR A 63 6.23 -7.34 -5.22
C TYR A 63 5.44 -8.60 -5.55
N ASN A 64 5.98 -9.78 -5.29
CA ASN A 64 5.23 -11.01 -5.53
C ASN A 64 3.94 -11.01 -4.73
N SER A 65 2.91 -11.68 -5.23
CA SER A 65 1.66 -11.83 -4.46
C SER A 65 1.95 -12.58 -3.15
N GLY A 66 1.05 -12.44 -2.15
CA GLY A 66 1.24 -13.07 -0.86
C GLY A 66 1.63 -14.54 -0.92
N PRO A 67 0.92 -15.38 -1.72
CA PRO A 67 1.29 -16.80 -1.86
C PRO A 67 2.67 -17.02 -2.45
N LEU A 68 3.24 -16.03 -3.12
CA LEU A 68 4.55 -16.11 -3.74
C LEU A 68 5.62 -15.36 -2.94
N GLY A 69 5.33 -15.00 -1.69
CA GLY A 69 6.32 -14.37 -0.81
C GLY A 69 6.31 -12.86 -0.80
N GLY A 70 5.27 -12.23 -1.36
CA GLY A 70 5.19 -10.76 -1.39
C GLY A 70 5.16 -10.14 -0.01
N ASP A 71 4.46 -10.76 0.94
CA ASP A 71 4.38 -10.27 2.31
C ASP A 71 5.76 -10.27 2.97
N GLN A 72 6.56 -11.29 2.70
CA GLN A 72 7.91 -11.37 3.24
C GLN A 72 8.81 -10.30 2.62
N GLN A 73 8.65 -10.02 1.34
CA GLN A 73 9.41 -8.96 0.67
C GLN A 73 9.08 -7.60 1.26
N VAL A 74 7.81 -7.31 1.50
CA VAL A 74 7.39 -6.06 2.13
C VAL A 74 7.96 -5.98 3.55
N GLY A 75 7.87 -7.05 4.32
CA GLY A 75 8.41 -7.09 5.67
C GLY A 75 9.91 -6.82 5.71
N ALA A 76 10.67 -7.42 4.79
CA ALA A 76 12.10 -7.19 4.70
C ALA A 76 12.41 -5.72 4.39
N LYS A 77 11.63 -5.09 3.48
CA LYS A 77 11.83 -3.68 3.14
C LYS A 77 11.56 -2.75 4.32
N ILE A 78 10.58 -3.09 5.17
CA ILE A 78 10.32 -2.33 6.38
C ILE A 78 11.53 -2.40 7.31
N VAL A 79 12.05 -3.60 7.54
CA VAL A 79 13.20 -3.80 8.42
C VAL A 79 14.44 -3.07 7.89
N GLU A 80 14.61 -3.02 6.58
CA GLU A 80 15.73 -2.31 5.95
C GLU A 80 15.53 -0.78 5.93
N GLY A 81 14.40 -0.28 6.40
CA GLY A 81 14.13 1.16 6.39
C GLY A 81 13.73 1.70 5.03
N GLN A 82 13.34 0.84 4.10
CA GLN A 82 12.94 1.25 2.75
C GLN A 82 11.44 1.53 2.64
N ILE A 83 10.68 1.22 3.68
CA ILE A 83 9.25 1.52 3.74
C ILE A 83 9.02 2.31 5.03
N ASP A 84 8.40 3.47 4.88
CA ASP A 84 8.18 4.39 5.99
C ASP A 84 6.81 4.18 6.65
N MET A 85 5.84 3.69 5.87
CA MET A 85 4.47 3.57 6.34
C MET A 85 3.80 2.40 5.65
N VAL A 86 2.98 1.67 6.40
CA VAL A 86 2.15 0.60 5.85
C VAL A 86 0.69 0.96 6.07
N ILE A 87 -0.10 0.89 5.01
CA ILE A 87 -1.54 1.05 5.07
C ILE A 87 -2.16 -0.31 4.78
N PHE A 88 -2.79 -0.89 5.78
CA PHE A 88 -3.28 -2.26 5.71
C PHE A 88 -4.80 -2.29 5.88
N PHE A 89 -5.50 -2.75 4.86
CA PHE A 89 -6.94 -2.99 4.93
C PHE A 89 -7.16 -4.46 5.30
N SER A 90 -7.42 -4.68 6.56
CA SER A 90 -7.55 -6.00 7.15
C SER A 90 -9.02 -6.40 7.25
N ASP A 91 -9.31 -7.67 6.99
CA ASP A 91 -10.64 -8.22 7.19
C ASP A 91 -10.63 -9.00 8.52
N PRO A 92 -11.29 -8.49 9.57
CA PRO A 92 -11.26 -9.14 10.88
C PRO A 92 -12.01 -10.47 10.90
N LEU A 93 -12.83 -10.74 9.89
CA LEU A 93 -13.58 -11.99 9.80
C LEU A 93 -12.81 -13.07 9.06
N THR A 94 -11.69 -12.71 8.42
CA THR A 94 -10.87 -13.66 7.70
C THR A 94 -9.89 -14.32 8.67
N ALA A 95 -9.82 -15.64 8.64
CA ALA A 95 -8.84 -16.35 9.45
C ALA A 95 -7.44 -15.93 9.05
N GLN A 96 -6.59 -15.70 10.03
CA GLN A 96 -5.21 -15.33 9.75
C GLN A 96 -4.43 -16.54 9.26
N PRO A 97 -3.62 -16.37 8.25
CA PRO A 97 -2.76 -17.43 7.76
C PRO A 97 -1.68 -17.79 8.77
#